data_fb6d834288d09db184a072438e5a07b4
#
_entry.id   fb6d834288d09db184a072438e5a07b4
#
_cell.length_a   1.000
_cell.length_b   1.000
_cell.length_c   1.000
_cell.angle_alpha   90.00
_cell.angle_beta   90.00
_cell.angle_gamma   90.00
#
_symmetry.space_group_name_H-M   'P 1'
#
loop_
_entity.id
_entity.type
_entity.pdbx_description
1 polymer ?
#
loop_
_entity_poly.entity_id
_entity_poly.type
_entity_poly.pdbx_seq_one_letter_code
_entity_poly.pdbx_strand_id
1 'polypeptide(L)'
;MRDAVIVSTARTPIGKAYRGAFNSLEAPSLAAPAVIAALARAGLDGGEVEDAIFGSALTQGSSGVNVARHIAQAAGLPDSVAGGTIDRQCASGLNAIAIASHMVQCDGVNVALAGGLESISLVQNTHWNAHRYRDPNVAETYYMSMLDTAEVVAERYGVSRAAQDAYALQSQQRTAHAQEAGLFADEIVPVTATKLVTDKASKETREETVTLTQDECNRPGTTAEGLAGLPAVRGEGKTVTAGNASQLSDGAAALLVMEAREAEQRGLTPLGALRGFAVAGVAPEEMGIGPVVAIPRLLDRAGLSITDIDLWEINEAFAAQLLYCRDRLGIPDERLNVNGGAISIGHPYGMSGARMAGHILLEGRRRGAKWGVVSMCVGGGQGAAGLFEIF
;
A
#
# COMPACT_ATOMS: atom_id res chain seq x y z
N MET A 1 -4.30 6.89 30.00
CA MET A 1 -3.35 6.55 28.92
C MET A 1 -3.80 7.34 27.71
N ARG A 2 -2.90 7.94 26.95
CA ARG A 2 -3.27 8.62 25.70
C ARG A 2 -3.74 7.58 24.69
N ASP A 3 -4.74 7.92 23.89
CA ASP A 3 -5.22 7.09 22.80
C ASP A 3 -4.97 7.78 21.46
N ALA A 4 -4.60 7.01 20.44
CA ALA A 4 -4.34 7.51 19.10
C ALA A 4 -5.48 7.13 18.17
N VAL A 5 -6.06 8.15 17.54
CA VAL A 5 -7.14 7.96 16.56
C VAL A 5 -6.74 8.51 15.20
N ILE A 6 -7.30 7.94 14.14
CA ILE A 6 -7.12 8.41 12.76
C ILE A 6 -8.32 9.27 12.42
N VAL A 7 -8.06 10.55 12.17
CA VAL A 7 -9.14 11.54 11.93
C VAL A 7 -9.35 11.83 10.45
N SER A 8 -8.36 11.55 9.61
CA SER A 8 -8.45 11.82 8.18
C SER A 8 -7.54 10.90 7.37
N THR A 9 -7.92 10.67 6.13
CA THR A 9 -7.11 9.98 5.12
C THR A 9 -7.33 10.59 3.74
N ALA A 10 -6.28 10.58 2.91
CA ALA A 10 -6.36 10.92 1.51
C ALA A 10 -5.25 10.20 0.73
N ARG A 11 -5.47 9.96 -0.56
CA ARG A 11 -4.45 9.39 -1.44
C ARG A 11 -4.50 9.98 -2.85
N THR A 12 -3.40 9.93 -3.54
CA THR A 12 -3.41 10.13 -4.98
C THR A 12 -4.11 8.95 -5.67
N PRO A 13 -4.58 9.12 -6.90
CA PRO A 13 -4.76 7.98 -7.78
C PRO A 13 -3.43 7.23 -7.93
N ILE A 14 -3.50 5.97 -8.31
CA ILE A 14 -2.31 5.18 -8.61
C ILE A 14 -2.04 5.21 -10.12
N GLY A 15 -0.86 5.71 -10.50
CA GLY A 15 -0.38 5.75 -11.87
C GLY A 15 0.41 4.49 -12.24
N LYS A 16 0.32 4.03 -13.50
CA LYS A 16 1.17 2.95 -14.01
C LYS A 16 2.62 3.41 -14.06
N ALA A 17 3.53 2.62 -13.52
CA ALA A 17 4.94 2.93 -13.60
C ALA A 17 5.42 3.05 -15.07
N TYR A 18 6.37 3.93 -15.31
CA TYR A 18 7.05 4.23 -16.57
C TYR A 18 6.20 4.81 -17.70
N ARG A 19 4.90 4.56 -17.74
CA ARG A 19 4.02 4.94 -18.85
C ARG A 19 2.74 5.64 -18.41
N GLY A 20 2.49 5.70 -17.11
CA GLY A 20 1.32 6.33 -16.51
C GLY A 20 1.49 7.83 -16.33
N ALA A 21 0.49 8.46 -15.72
CA ALA A 21 0.40 9.90 -15.53
C ALA A 21 1.55 10.47 -14.69
N PHE A 22 2.14 9.68 -13.79
CA PHE A 22 3.14 10.17 -12.82
C PHE A 22 4.59 9.78 -13.17
N ASN A 23 4.84 9.35 -14.42
CA ASN A 23 6.13 8.81 -14.81
C ASN A 23 7.33 9.80 -14.78
N SER A 24 7.08 11.08 -14.57
CA SER A 24 8.11 12.11 -14.38
C SER A 24 7.87 12.99 -13.14
N LEU A 25 6.87 12.65 -12.32
CA LEU A 25 6.55 13.44 -11.14
C LEU A 25 7.44 13.03 -9.97
N GLU A 26 8.21 13.97 -9.44
CA GLU A 26 9.09 13.78 -8.29
C GLU A 26 8.31 13.31 -7.04
N ALA A 27 8.89 12.41 -6.26
CA ALA A 27 8.22 11.75 -5.15
C ALA A 27 7.62 12.72 -4.11
N PRO A 28 8.29 13.79 -3.67
CA PRO A 28 7.66 14.76 -2.76
C PRO A 28 6.45 15.45 -3.35
N SER A 29 6.53 15.84 -4.63
CA SER A 29 5.42 16.49 -5.35
C SER A 29 4.26 15.55 -5.62
N LEU A 30 4.52 14.24 -5.76
CA LEU A 30 3.51 13.20 -5.88
C LEU A 30 2.73 13.05 -4.56
N ALA A 31 3.40 13.12 -3.41
CA ALA A 31 2.77 12.91 -2.10
C ALA A 31 2.07 14.16 -1.55
N ALA A 32 2.53 15.35 -1.87
CA ALA A 32 2.01 16.61 -1.35
C ALA A 32 0.48 16.79 -1.50
N PRO A 33 -0.17 16.45 -2.63
CA PRO A 33 -1.63 16.55 -2.76
C PRO A 33 -2.39 15.70 -1.74
N ALA A 34 -1.91 14.50 -1.41
CA ALA A 34 -2.53 13.65 -0.40
C ALA A 34 -2.41 14.24 1.01
N VAL A 35 -1.26 14.83 1.34
CA VAL A 35 -1.05 15.54 2.62
C VAL A 35 -1.98 16.74 2.75
N ILE A 36 -1.99 17.61 1.74
CA ILE A 36 -2.85 18.81 1.72
C ILE A 36 -4.32 18.44 1.90
N ALA A 37 -4.76 17.39 1.19
CA ALA A 37 -6.15 16.94 1.29
C ALA A 37 -6.47 16.30 2.65
N ALA A 38 -5.55 15.53 3.23
CA ALA A 38 -5.76 14.94 4.56
C ALA A 38 -5.91 16.03 5.62
N LEU A 39 -5.08 17.08 5.58
CA LEU A 39 -5.19 18.26 6.46
C LEU A 39 -6.52 18.99 6.24
N ALA A 40 -6.85 19.29 5.00
CA ALA A 40 -8.09 20.00 4.65
C ALA A 40 -9.35 19.25 5.10
N ARG A 41 -9.38 17.93 4.94
CA ARG A 41 -10.51 17.07 5.40
C ARG A 41 -10.69 17.09 6.93
N ALA A 42 -9.59 17.25 7.66
CA ALA A 42 -9.61 17.38 9.13
C ALA A 42 -9.78 18.84 9.60
N GLY A 43 -9.77 19.82 8.68
CA GLY A 43 -9.80 21.25 9.04
C GLY A 43 -8.59 21.70 9.86
N LEU A 44 -7.41 21.08 9.63
CA LEU A 44 -6.18 21.39 10.34
C LEU A 44 -5.25 22.27 9.52
N ASP A 45 -4.54 23.17 10.21
CA ASP A 45 -3.40 23.88 9.65
C ASP A 45 -2.15 22.99 9.65
N GLY A 46 -1.31 23.11 8.63
CA GLY A 46 -0.06 22.36 8.54
C GLY A 46 0.88 22.57 9.72
N GLY A 47 0.83 23.73 10.37
CA GLY A 47 1.63 24.05 11.57
C GLY A 47 1.24 23.31 12.84
N GLU A 48 0.11 22.62 12.82
CA GLU A 48 -0.35 21.79 13.93
C GLU A 48 0.24 20.38 13.92
N VAL A 49 0.82 19.97 12.80
CA VAL A 49 1.55 18.71 12.69
C VAL A 49 2.92 18.84 13.34
N GLU A 50 3.23 17.95 14.27
CA GLU A 50 4.52 17.95 14.97
C GLU A 50 5.56 17.12 14.21
N ASP A 51 5.17 15.99 13.63
CA ASP A 51 6.07 15.12 12.87
C ASP A 51 5.33 14.40 11.73
N ALA A 52 6.07 14.12 10.65
CA ALA A 52 5.61 13.44 9.46
C ALA A 52 6.39 12.15 9.25
N ILE A 53 5.74 10.99 9.38
CA ILE A 53 6.36 9.68 9.18
C ILE A 53 5.86 9.07 7.88
N PHE A 54 6.76 8.92 6.90
CA PHE A 54 6.41 8.34 5.60
C PHE A 54 7.20 7.07 5.29
N GLY A 55 6.49 6.08 4.78
CA GLY A 55 7.06 4.85 4.28
C GLY A 55 7.46 4.94 2.80
N SER A 56 8.66 4.44 2.46
CA SER A 56 9.11 4.22 1.09
C SER A 56 10.03 2.99 1.07
N ALA A 57 9.86 2.11 0.08
CA ALA A 57 10.71 0.94 -0.07
C ALA A 57 11.97 1.23 -0.90
N LEU A 58 11.89 2.18 -1.83
CA LEU A 58 12.99 2.59 -2.68
C LEU A 58 13.50 3.98 -2.24
N THR A 59 14.24 4.01 -1.15
CA THR A 59 14.74 5.24 -0.51
C THR A 59 15.94 5.86 -1.22
N GLN A 60 15.90 5.92 -2.56
CA GLN A 60 16.93 6.46 -3.44
C GLN A 60 16.33 7.45 -4.44
N GLY A 61 17.17 8.16 -5.18
CA GLY A 61 16.73 9.15 -6.17
C GLY A 61 15.75 10.16 -5.57
N SER A 62 14.61 10.38 -6.20
CA SER A 62 13.60 11.34 -5.74
C SER A 62 12.91 10.94 -4.42
N SER A 63 13.00 9.66 -4.03
CA SER A 63 12.51 9.15 -2.74
C SER A 63 13.60 9.08 -1.68
N GLY A 64 14.80 9.59 -1.95
CA GLY A 64 15.96 9.55 -1.06
C GLY A 64 16.02 10.68 -0.04
N VAL A 65 17.07 10.65 0.77
CA VAL A 65 17.45 11.72 1.72
C VAL A 65 16.28 12.19 2.60
N ASN A 66 15.66 11.25 3.33
CA ASN A 66 14.52 11.54 4.21
C ASN A 66 13.34 12.21 3.47
N VAL A 67 12.75 11.46 2.56
CA VAL A 67 11.65 11.94 1.71
C VAL A 67 10.46 12.48 2.51
N ALA A 68 10.22 11.99 3.74
CA ALA A 68 9.14 12.49 4.60
C ALA A 68 9.28 13.99 4.89
N ARG A 69 10.49 14.46 5.17
CA ARG A 69 10.75 15.90 5.37
C ARG A 69 10.54 16.70 4.08
N HIS A 70 10.97 16.17 2.94
CA HIS A 70 10.72 16.80 1.64
C HIS A 70 9.22 16.89 1.31
N ILE A 71 8.44 15.85 1.66
CA ILE A 71 6.98 15.83 1.49
C ILE A 71 6.32 16.94 2.31
N ALA A 72 6.71 17.07 3.59
CA ALA A 72 6.19 18.14 4.45
C ALA A 72 6.41 19.51 3.83
N GLN A 73 7.62 19.80 3.33
CA GLN A 73 7.92 21.05 2.66
C GLN A 73 7.18 21.22 1.33
N ALA A 74 7.11 20.16 0.50
CA ALA A 74 6.40 20.21 -0.77
C ALA A 74 4.87 20.43 -0.58
N ALA A 75 4.32 19.97 0.54
CA ALA A 75 2.94 20.23 0.94
C ALA A 75 2.73 21.62 1.57
N GLY A 76 3.77 22.42 1.71
CA GLY A 76 3.71 23.76 2.28
C GLY A 76 3.62 23.80 3.81
N LEU A 77 3.96 22.72 4.50
CA LEU A 77 4.03 22.70 5.96
C LEU A 77 5.21 23.57 6.43
N PRO A 78 5.09 24.25 7.59
CA PRO A 78 6.14 25.11 8.09
C PRO A 78 7.40 24.33 8.52
N ASP A 79 8.52 25.03 8.64
CA ASP A 79 9.81 24.45 9.00
C ASP A 79 9.85 23.79 10.39
N SER A 80 8.88 24.08 11.24
CA SER A 80 8.70 23.43 12.55
C SER A 80 8.29 21.96 12.45
N VAL A 81 7.70 21.50 11.33
CA VAL A 81 7.27 20.11 11.15
C VAL A 81 8.49 19.23 10.85
N ALA A 82 8.80 18.32 11.74
CA ALA A 82 9.87 17.33 11.51
C ALA A 82 9.45 16.26 10.48
N GLY A 83 10.35 15.35 10.14
CA GLY A 83 10.02 14.26 9.25
C GLY A 83 10.95 13.07 9.41
N GLY A 84 10.41 11.84 9.30
CA GLY A 84 11.14 10.58 9.36
C GLY A 84 10.70 9.60 8.28
N THR A 85 11.65 9.02 7.57
CA THR A 85 11.36 8.01 6.54
C THR A 85 11.63 6.62 7.09
N ILE A 86 10.68 5.69 6.86
CA ILE A 86 10.80 4.29 7.25
C ILE A 86 10.79 3.38 6.02
N ASP A 87 11.70 2.42 5.98
CA ASP A 87 11.70 1.31 5.03
C ASP A 87 11.40 0.00 5.75
N ARG A 88 10.27 -0.60 5.43
CA ARG A 88 9.89 -1.99 5.64
C ARG A 88 9.31 -2.54 4.35
N GLN A 89 9.97 -2.24 3.24
CA GLN A 89 9.55 -2.65 1.91
C GLN A 89 8.04 -2.35 1.69
N CYS A 90 7.26 -3.33 1.22
CA CYS A 90 5.82 -3.17 0.95
C CYS A 90 4.98 -2.72 2.16
N ALA A 91 5.47 -2.93 3.39
CA ALA A 91 4.76 -2.57 4.63
C ALA A 91 5.15 -1.19 5.19
N SER A 92 5.97 -0.42 4.48
CA SER A 92 6.52 0.85 5.00
C SER A 92 5.42 1.84 5.41
N GLY A 93 4.37 2.02 4.61
CA GLY A 93 3.26 2.91 4.95
C GLY A 93 2.41 2.43 6.13
N LEU A 94 2.17 1.13 6.26
CA LEU A 94 1.49 0.56 7.44
C LEU A 94 2.33 0.75 8.70
N ASN A 95 3.65 0.56 8.59
CA ASN A 95 4.59 0.76 9.69
C ASN A 95 4.67 2.26 10.09
N ALA A 96 4.59 3.18 9.14
CA ALA A 96 4.55 4.62 9.41
C ALA A 96 3.34 4.98 10.29
N ILE A 97 2.16 4.41 10.02
CA ILE A 97 0.96 4.59 10.84
C ILE A 97 1.19 4.04 12.26
N ALA A 98 1.83 2.87 12.38
CA ALA A 98 2.12 2.28 13.69
C ALA A 98 3.08 3.17 14.51
N ILE A 99 4.13 3.73 13.88
CA ILE A 99 5.06 4.66 14.53
C ILE A 99 4.31 5.92 14.98
N ALA A 100 3.55 6.56 14.09
CA ALA A 100 2.78 7.76 14.42
C ALA A 100 1.78 7.52 15.56
N SER A 101 1.10 6.37 15.57
CA SER A 101 0.20 6.00 16.67
C SER A 101 0.94 5.84 17.99
N HIS A 102 2.13 5.21 17.99
CA HIS A 102 2.96 5.10 19.21
C HIS A 102 3.49 6.45 19.68
N MET A 103 3.89 7.35 18.79
CA MET A 103 4.32 8.70 19.14
C MET A 103 3.19 9.47 19.86
N VAL A 104 1.95 9.36 19.38
CA VAL A 104 0.79 9.95 20.04
C VAL A 104 0.53 9.30 21.41
N GLN A 105 0.62 8.00 21.52
CA GLN A 105 0.33 7.25 22.75
C GLN A 105 1.43 7.41 23.82
N CYS A 106 2.70 7.44 23.42
CA CYS A 106 3.84 7.28 24.32
C CYS A 106 4.72 8.52 24.43
N ASP A 107 4.90 9.30 23.34
CA ASP A 107 5.89 10.38 23.28
C ASP A 107 5.27 11.77 23.48
N GLY A 108 3.95 11.85 23.63
CA GLY A 108 3.25 13.10 23.91
C GLY A 108 2.87 13.93 22.68
N VAL A 109 3.13 13.44 21.47
CA VAL A 109 2.72 14.08 20.21
C VAL A 109 1.19 14.18 20.14
N ASN A 110 0.65 15.35 19.78
CA ASN A 110 -0.80 15.53 19.64
C ASN A 110 -1.29 15.23 18.25
N VAL A 111 -0.54 15.65 17.22
CA VAL A 111 -0.89 15.46 15.81
C VAL A 111 0.34 14.97 15.05
N ALA A 112 0.25 13.79 14.48
CA ALA A 112 1.25 13.21 13.61
C ALA A 112 0.67 12.95 12.21
N LEU A 113 1.46 13.23 11.19
CA LEU A 113 1.16 12.86 9.82
C LEU A 113 1.83 11.52 9.51
N ALA A 114 1.05 10.53 9.09
CA ALA A 114 1.57 9.24 8.66
C ALA A 114 1.22 8.98 7.20
N GLY A 115 2.07 8.26 6.49
CA GLY A 115 1.76 7.97 5.10
C GLY A 115 2.75 7.02 4.45
N GLY A 116 2.66 6.96 3.13
CA GLY A 116 3.60 6.21 2.32
C GLY A 116 3.50 6.59 0.86
N LEU A 117 4.58 6.40 0.16
CA LEU A 117 4.68 6.69 -1.26
C LEU A 117 5.59 5.69 -1.95
N GLU A 118 5.48 5.63 -3.27
CA GLU A 118 6.52 5.07 -4.12
C GLU A 118 6.54 5.76 -5.47
N SER A 119 7.72 6.06 -5.97
CA SER A 119 8.00 6.47 -7.34
C SER A 119 8.83 5.38 -8.02
N ILE A 120 8.16 4.35 -8.51
CA ILE A 120 8.79 3.26 -9.26
C ILE A 120 9.41 3.82 -10.55
N SER A 121 8.68 4.70 -11.22
CA SER A 121 9.08 5.29 -12.49
C SER A 121 10.43 5.98 -12.45
N LEU A 122 10.69 6.76 -11.41
CA LEU A 122 11.91 7.56 -11.31
C LEU A 122 13.06 6.83 -10.59
N VAL A 123 12.76 5.83 -9.76
CA VAL A 123 13.76 5.24 -8.86
C VAL A 123 14.19 3.85 -9.29
N GLN A 124 13.28 2.93 -9.57
CA GLN A 124 13.61 1.50 -9.65
C GLN A 124 14.63 1.17 -10.75
N ASN A 125 14.57 1.79 -11.91
CA ASN A 125 15.50 1.49 -13.01
C ASN A 125 16.69 2.45 -13.11
N THR A 126 16.63 3.58 -12.43
CA THR A 126 17.62 4.66 -12.58
C THR A 126 18.51 4.77 -11.35
N HIS A 127 17.95 4.67 -10.17
CA HIS A 127 18.61 4.94 -8.91
C HIS A 127 18.56 3.78 -7.93
N TRP A 128 17.94 2.66 -8.29
CA TRP A 128 17.82 1.53 -7.39
C TRP A 128 19.19 0.99 -6.97
N ASN A 129 19.39 0.85 -5.67
CA ASN A 129 20.58 0.26 -5.12
C ASN A 129 20.63 -1.26 -5.45
N ALA A 130 21.41 -1.60 -6.45
CA ALA A 130 21.62 -2.98 -6.87
C ALA A 130 22.72 -3.70 -6.08
N HIS A 131 23.32 -3.05 -5.07
CA HIS A 131 24.36 -3.68 -4.24
C HIS A 131 23.76 -4.86 -3.48
N ARG A 132 24.44 -6.00 -3.58
CA ARG A 132 24.09 -7.21 -2.83
C ARG A 132 25.15 -7.47 -1.79
N TYR A 133 24.75 -7.40 -0.53
CA TYR A 133 25.63 -7.76 0.57
C TYR A 133 25.92 -9.26 0.53
N ARG A 134 27.20 -9.61 0.55
CA ARG A 134 27.67 -11.01 0.47
C ARG A 134 28.33 -11.38 1.79
N ASP A 135 27.59 -12.07 2.62
CA ASP A 135 28.05 -12.61 3.89
C ASP A 135 27.58 -14.07 3.99
N PRO A 136 28.39 -15.01 4.49
CA PRO A 136 27.99 -16.42 4.63
C PRO A 136 26.74 -16.67 5.46
N ASN A 137 26.37 -15.72 6.33
CA ASN A 137 25.19 -15.81 7.18
C ASN A 137 23.91 -15.26 6.50
N VAL A 138 24.02 -14.60 5.36
CA VAL A 138 22.87 -14.12 4.58
C VAL A 138 22.44 -15.24 3.63
N ALA A 139 21.18 -15.65 3.71
CA ALA A 139 20.63 -16.67 2.83
C ALA A 139 20.81 -16.25 1.36
N GLU A 140 21.26 -17.16 0.50
CA GLU A 140 21.41 -16.91 -0.95
C GLU A 140 20.10 -16.43 -1.58
N THR A 141 18.96 -16.91 -1.06
CA THR A 141 17.61 -16.58 -1.49
C THR A 141 17.15 -15.18 -1.06
N TYR A 142 17.90 -14.47 -0.20
CA TYR A 142 17.51 -13.12 0.27
C TYR A 142 17.27 -12.13 -0.88
N TYR A 143 18.05 -12.25 -1.93
CA TYR A 143 17.94 -11.41 -3.12
C TYR A 143 17.16 -12.05 -4.27
N MET A 144 16.40 -13.13 -3.98
CA MET A 144 15.52 -13.74 -4.97
C MET A 144 14.49 -12.72 -5.47
N SER A 145 14.23 -12.73 -6.79
CA SER A 145 13.24 -11.82 -7.33
C SER A 145 11.84 -12.13 -6.80
N MET A 146 11.00 -11.12 -6.67
CA MET A 146 9.62 -11.31 -6.16
C MET A 146 8.80 -12.25 -7.05
N LEU A 147 9.05 -12.26 -8.35
CA LEU A 147 8.44 -13.22 -9.29
C LEU A 147 8.84 -14.66 -8.95
N ASP A 148 10.12 -14.89 -8.65
CA ASP A 148 10.61 -16.23 -8.31
C ASP A 148 10.07 -16.69 -6.95
N THR A 149 9.97 -15.79 -5.97
CA THR A 149 9.34 -16.12 -4.68
C THR A 149 7.87 -16.48 -4.83
N ALA A 150 7.14 -15.83 -5.74
CA ALA A 150 5.75 -16.17 -6.03
C ALA A 150 5.60 -17.54 -6.69
N GLU A 151 6.52 -17.91 -7.59
CA GLU A 151 6.55 -19.26 -8.18
C GLU A 151 6.89 -20.33 -7.12
N VAL A 152 7.81 -20.02 -6.17
CA VAL A 152 8.09 -20.92 -5.05
C VAL A 152 6.83 -21.18 -4.22
N VAL A 153 6.06 -20.14 -3.90
CA VAL A 153 4.80 -20.28 -3.15
C VAL A 153 3.78 -21.08 -3.96
N ALA A 154 3.61 -20.77 -5.25
CA ALA A 154 2.68 -21.48 -6.12
C ALA A 154 2.99 -22.99 -6.20
N GLU A 155 4.25 -23.33 -6.43
CA GLU A 155 4.73 -24.72 -6.53
C GLU A 155 4.66 -25.45 -5.18
N ARG A 156 5.22 -24.87 -4.12
CA ARG A 156 5.33 -25.49 -2.80
C ARG A 156 3.98 -25.77 -2.15
N TYR A 157 3.02 -24.87 -2.36
CA TYR A 157 1.69 -24.95 -1.75
C TYR A 157 0.58 -25.31 -2.74
N GLY A 158 0.91 -25.67 -3.96
CA GLY A 158 -0.04 -26.22 -4.93
C GLY A 158 -1.08 -25.22 -5.44
N VAL A 159 -0.75 -23.93 -5.51
CA VAL A 159 -1.67 -22.89 -6.02
C VAL A 159 -1.65 -22.90 -7.55
N SER A 160 -2.69 -23.46 -8.16
CA SER A 160 -2.74 -23.64 -9.61
C SER A 160 -2.84 -22.31 -10.39
N ARG A 161 -2.37 -22.32 -11.64
CA ARG A 161 -2.51 -21.19 -12.57
C ARG A 161 -3.99 -20.79 -12.73
N ALA A 162 -4.89 -21.74 -12.86
CA ALA A 162 -6.32 -21.47 -13.03
C ALA A 162 -6.93 -20.75 -11.82
N ALA A 163 -6.54 -21.14 -10.60
CA ALA A 163 -6.98 -20.45 -9.38
C ALA A 163 -6.43 -19.01 -9.32
N GLN A 164 -5.16 -18.80 -9.68
CA GLN A 164 -4.55 -17.48 -9.74
C GLN A 164 -5.25 -16.55 -10.74
N ASP A 165 -5.56 -17.05 -11.94
CA ASP A 165 -6.24 -16.26 -12.97
C ASP A 165 -7.71 -15.96 -12.57
N ALA A 166 -8.41 -16.92 -11.94
CA ALA A 166 -9.76 -16.68 -11.44
C ALA A 166 -9.80 -15.58 -10.37
N TYR A 167 -8.84 -15.60 -9.45
CA TYR A 167 -8.72 -14.53 -8.45
C TYR A 167 -8.37 -13.17 -9.08
N ALA A 168 -7.45 -13.16 -10.05
CA ALA A 168 -7.08 -11.94 -10.75
C ALA A 168 -8.27 -11.31 -11.49
N LEU A 169 -9.11 -12.14 -12.12
CA LEU A 169 -10.36 -11.69 -12.73
C LEU A 169 -11.29 -11.07 -11.71
N GLN A 170 -11.47 -11.71 -10.56
CA GLN A 170 -12.29 -11.20 -9.46
C GLN A 170 -11.78 -9.83 -8.98
N SER A 171 -10.46 -9.67 -8.78
CA SER A 171 -9.84 -8.40 -8.38
C SER A 171 -10.15 -7.30 -9.40
N GLN A 172 -9.99 -7.56 -10.71
CA GLN A 172 -10.31 -6.61 -11.77
C GLN A 172 -11.80 -6.20 -11.76
N GLN A 173 -12.69 -7.15 -11.60
CA GLN A 173 -14.14 -6.92 -11.56
C GLN A 173 -14.56 -6.11 -10.33
N ARG A 174 -14.03 -6.45 -9.14
CA ARG A 174 -14.28 -5.70 -7.90
C ARG A 174 -13.84 -4.25 -8.02
N THR A 175 -12.65 -4.01 -8.56
CA THR A 175 -12.16 -2.62 -8.76
C THR A 175 -12.97 -1.88 -9.82
N ALA A 176 -13.35 -2.51 -10.92
CA ALA A 176 -14.21 -1.89 -11.93
C ALA A 176 -15.54 -1.46 -11.34
N HIS A 177 -16.20 -2.34 -10.58
CA HIS A 177 -17.44 -2.03 -9.88
C HIS A 177 -17.25 -0.87 -8.87
N ALA A 178 -16.19 -0.91 -8.07
CA ALA A 178 -15.91 0.14 -7.08
C ALA A 178 -15.65 1.50 -7.72
N GLN A 179 -14.94 1.54 -8.86
CA GLN A 179 -14.73 2.77 -9.64
C GLN A 179 -16.04 3.30 -10.23
N GLU A 180 -16.86 2.43 -10.83
CA GLU A 180 -18.16 2.80 -11.39
C GLU A 180 -19.14 3.30 -10.32
N ALA A 181 -19.15 2.65 -9.17
CA ALA A 181 -19.99 3.04 -8.02
C ALA A 181 -19.44 4.23 -7.22
N GLY A 182 -18.27 4.78 -7.58
CA GLY A 182 -17.66 5.93 -6.89
C GLY A 182 -17.15 5.63 -5.48
N LEU A 183 -16.88 4.36 -5.13
CA LEU A 183 -16.49 3.96 -3.77
C LEU A 183 -15.09 4.47 -3.36
N PHE A 184 -14.29 4.95 -4.29
CA PHE A 184 -12.99 5.55 -4.03
C PHE A 184 -13.01 7.10 -3.99
N ALA A 185 -14.18 7.73 -4.19
CA ALA A 185 -14.28 9.19 -4.27
C ALA A 185 -13.85 9.91 -2.96
N ASP A 186 -14.17 9.29 -1.81
CA ASP A 186 -13.84 9.86 -0.50
C ASP A 186 -12.36 9.75 -0.14
N GLU A 187 -11.58 8.92 -0.83
CA GLU A 187 -10.16 8.74 -0.55
C GLU A 187 -9.25 9.39 -1.59
N ILE A 188 -9.62 9.37 -2.87
CA ILE A 188 -8.80 9.89 -3.97
C ILE A 188 -8.87 11.42 -4.04
N VAL A 189 -7.71 12.04 -4.32
CA VAL A 189 -7.61 13.45 -4.70
C VAL A 189 -7.04 13.54 -6.10
N PRO A 190 -7.64 14.33 -7.01
CA PRO A 190 -7.10 14.53 -8.35
C PRO A 190 -5.69 15.10 -8.32
N VAL A 191 -4.81 14.61 -9.18
CA VAL A 191 -3.44 15.11 -9.33
C VAL A 191 -3.18 15.44 -10.77
N THR A 192 -2.75 16.69 -11.00
CA THR A 192 -2.26 17.16 -12.31
C THR A 192 -0.74 17.02 -12.35
N ALA A 193 -0.23 16.39 -13.40
CA ALA A 193 1.18 16.14 -13.57
C ALA A 193 1.60 16.33 -15.05
N THR A 194 2.89 16.57 -15.25
CA THR A 194 3.52 16.47 -16.58
C THR A 194 3.92 15.03 -16.80
N LYS A 195 3.37 14.40 -17.83
CA LYS A 195 3.69 13.06 -18.28
C LYS A 195 4.65 13.09 -19.45
N LEU A 196 5.70 12.30 -19.41
CA LEU A 196 6.59 12.08 -20.54
C LEU A 196 6.04 10.98 -21.46
N VAL A 197 5.84 11.32 -22.74
CA VAL A 197 5.38 10.37 -23.75
C VAL A 197 6.45 10.20 -24.81
N THR A 198 7.02 9.00 -24.89
CA THR A 198 8.04 8.67 -25.90
C THR A 198 7.39 7.94 -27.07
N ASP A 199 7.50 8.52 -28.27
CA ASP A 199 7.09 7.86 -29.50
C ASP A 199 7.95 6.61 -29.76
N LYS A 200 7.31 5.50 -30.10
CA LYS A 200 8.03 4.23 -30.26
C LYS A 200 8.89 4.17 -31.53
N ALA A 201 8.50 4.89 -32.57
CA ALA A 201 9.18 4.85 -33.86
C ALA A 201 10.28 5.92 -33.92
N SER A 202 9.97 7.20 -33.62
CA SER A 202 10.94 8.29 -33.68
C SER A 202 11.87 8.36 -32.46
N LYS A 203 11.45 7.75 -31.32
CA LYS A 203 12.12 7.88 -30.01
C LYS A 203 12.08 9.31 -29.45
N GLU A 204 11.36 10.20 -30.05
CA GLU A 204 11.16 11.56 -29.54
C GLU A 204 10.28 11.51 -28.31
N THR A 205 10.64 12.33 -27.32
CA THR A 205 9.88 12.48 -26.08
C THR A 205 9.21 13.84 -26.05
N ARG A 206 7.92 13.87 -25.74
CA ARG A 206 7.14 15.09 -25.53
C ARG A 206 6.51 15.09 -24.15
N GLU A 207 6.20 16.27 -23.67
CA GLU A 207 5.47 16.49 -22.42
C GLU A 207 3.97 16.60 -22.70
N GLU A 208 3.17 15.96 -21.84
CA GLU A 208 1.72 16.11 -21.82
C GLU A 208 1.26 16.45 -20.40
N THR A 209 0.49 17.53 -20.23
CA THR A 209 -0.21 17.78 -18.96
C THR A 209 -1.40 16.87 -18.85
N VAL A 210 -1.44 16.07 -17.80
CA VAL A 210 -2.53 15.13 -17.54
C VAL A 210 -3.06 15.32 -16.12
N THR A 211 -4.38 15.19 -15.94
CA THR A 211 -5.01 15.14 -14.62
C THR A 211 -5.56 13.74 -14.39
N LEU A 212 -5.01 13.03 -13.42
CA LEU A 212 -5.49 11.72 -13.04
C LEU A 212 -6.49 11.87 -11.89
N THR A 213 -7.67 11.25 -12.05
CA THR A 213 -8.79 11.32 -11.09
C THR A 213 -9.18 9.96 -10.54
N GLN A 214 -8.65 8.88 -11.11
CA GLN A 214 -8.88 7.49 -10.68
C GLN A 214 -7.64 6.63 -10.97
N ASP A 215 -7.56 5.46 -10.36
CA ASP A 215 -6.46 4.53 -10.56
C ASP A 215 -6.39 4.05 -12.01
N GLU A 216 -5.19 4.11 -12.63
CA GLU A 216 -4.97 3.76 -14.04
C GLU A 216 -4.85 2.26 -14.30
N CYS A 217 -4.60 1.46 -13.27
CA CYS A 217 -4.19 0.07 -13.45
C CYS A 217 -5.36 -0.87 -13.77
N ASN A 218 -6.59 -0.52 -13.41
CA ASN A 218 -7.75 -1.37 -13.67
C ASN A 218 -7.98 -1.62 -15.17
N ARG A 219 -8.40 -2.84 -15.47
CA ARG A 219 -8.72 -3.32 -16.82
C ARG A 219 -10.11 -3.97 -16.79
N PRO A 220 -11.19 -3.18 -16.86
CA PRO A 220 -12.57 -3.67 -16.71
C PRO A 220 -12.98 -4.70 -17.77
N GLY A 221 -12.32 -4.68 -18.94
CA GLY A 221 -12.54 -5.66 -20.01
C GLY A 221 -11.74 -6.97 -19.85
N THR A 222 -11.16 -7.26 -18.69
CA THR A 222 -10.45 -8.53 -18.45
C THR A 222 -11.42 -9.71 -18.50
N THR A 223 -11.03 -10.79 -19.21
CA THR A 223 -11.79 -12.05 -19.29
C THR A 223 -10.94 -13.23 -18.84
N ALA A 224 -11.60 -14.34 -18.49
CA ALA A 224 -10.92 -15.57 -18.10
C ALA A 224 -10.04 -16.12 -19.25
N GLU A 225 -10.54 -16.09 -20.47
CA GLU A 225 -9.82 -16.53 -21.67
C GLU A 225 -8.59 -15.65 -21.93
N GLY A 226 -8.74 -14.32 -21.74
CA GLY A 226 -7.64 -13.37 -21.88
C GLY A 226 -6.52 -13.64 -20.87
N LEU A 227 -6.86 -13.93 -19.61
CA LEU A 227 -5.89 -14.29 -18.58
C LEU A 227 -5.22 -15.65 -18.88
N ALA A 228 -6.01 -16.67 -19.23
CA ALA A 228 -5.50 -18.01 -19.56
C ALA A 228 -4.50 -17.98 -20.73
N GLY A 229 -4.72 -17.08 -21.70
CA GLY A 229 -3.84 -16.88 -22.86
C GLY A 229 -2.52 -16.17 -22.57
N LEU A 230 -2.32 -15.59 -21.38
CA LEU A 230 -1.08 -14.89 -21.05
C LEU A 230 0.08 -15.87 -20.82
N PRO A 231 1.27 -15.61 -21.38
CA PRO A 231 2.45 -16.42 -21.10
C PRO A 231 2.90 -16.21 -19.65
N ALA A 232 3.41 -17.26 -19.02
CA ALA A 232 4.08 -17.14 -17.74
C ALA A 232 5.37 -16.31 -17.88
N VAL A 233 5.61 -15.40 -16.93
CA VAL A 233 6.76 -14.48 -17.00
C VAL A 233 8.10 -15.22 -16.91
N ARG A 234 8.13 -16.35 -16.22
CA ARG A 234 9.33 -17.20 -16.05
C ARG A 234 9.40 -18.38 -17.02
N GLY A 235 8.54 -18.40 -18.05
CA GLY A 235 8.56 -19.40 -19.11
C GLY A 235 7.65 -20.60 -18.87
N GLU A 236 7.83 -21.63 -19.68
CA GLU A 236 6.99 -22.82 -19.68
C GLU A 236 7.01 -23.56 -18.32
N GLY A 237 5.86 -24.08 -17.90
CA GLY A 237 5.69 -24.78 -16.63
C GLY A 237 5.55 -23.88 -15.40
N LYS A 238 5.65 -22.56 -15.56
CA LYS A 238 5.43 -21.58 -14.49
C LYS A 238 4.01 -20.99 -14.54
N THR A 239 3.60 -20.30 -13.47
CA THR A 239 2.20 -19.94 -13.25
C THR A 239 1.95 -18.44 -13.14
N VAL A 240 2.96 -17.66 -12.76
CA VAL A 240 2.82 -16.21 -12.59
C VAL A 240 2.87 -15.50 -13.93
N THR A 241 1.88 -14.67 -14.19
CA THR A 241 1.74 -13.89 -15.43
C THR A 241 1.62 -12.39 -15.13
N ALA A 242 1.68 -11.57 -16.15
CA ALA A 242 1.37 -10.13 -16.02
C ALA A 242 -0.09 -9.85 -15.64
N GLY A 243 -0.97 -10.85 -15.72
CA GLY A 243 -2.39 -10.71 -15.37
C GLY A 243 -2.73 -11.09 -13.93
N ASN A 244 -1.92 -11.96 -13.29
CA ASN A 244 -2.16 -12.45 -11.93
C ASN A 244 -1.12 -11.98 -10.91
N ALA A 245 -0.34 -10.97 -11.26
CA ALA A 245 0.62 -10.26 -10.42
C ALA A 245 0.21 -8.79 -10.28
N SER A 246 0.60 -8.15 -9.18
CA SER A 246 0.43 -6.70 -8.99
C SER A 246 1.19 -5.91 -10.04
N GLN A 247 0.71 -4.70 -10.32
CA GLN A 247 1.35 -3.82 -11.28
C GLN A 247 2.30 -2.85 -10.61
N LEU A 248 3.49 -2.66 -11.18
CA LEU A 248 4.44 -1.63 -10.78
C LEU A 248 3.77 -0.25 -10.97
N SER A 249 3.80 0.57 -9.94
CA SER A 249 2.96 1.77 -9.90
C SER A 249 3.59 2.89 -9.06
N ASP A 250 3.16 4.10 -9.35
CA ASP A 250 3.52 5.33 -8.64
C ASP A 250 2.30 5.85 -7.87
N GLY A 251 2.49 6.33 -6.64
CA GLY A 251 1.41 6.87 -5.85
C GLY A 251 1.79 7.20 -4.42
N ALA A 252 0.91 7.89 -3.71
CA ALA A 252 1.08 8.28 -2.32
C ALA A 252 -0.24 8.30 -1.55
N ALA A 253 -0.17 8.04 -0.24
CA ALA A 253 -1.29 8.15 0.70
C ALA A 253 -0.84 8.79 2.00
N ALA A 254 -1.73 9.55 2.63
CA ALA A 254 -1.51 10.25 3.88
C ALA A 254 -2.70 10.07 4.83
N LEU A 255 -2.41 9.94 6.13
CA LEU A 255 -3.37 9.84 7.21
C LEU A 255 -2.95 10.79 8.34
N LEU A 256 -3.92 11.38 9.02
CA LEU A 256 -3.67 12.15 10.24
C LEU A 256 -4.00 11.31 11.46
N VAL A 257 -3.01 11.13 12.32
CA VAL A 257 -3.11 10.44 13.61
C VAL A 257 -3.08 11.51 14.69
N MET A 258 -4.07 11.48 15.58
CA MET A 258 -4.26 12.50 16.60
C MET A 258 -4.55 11.86 17.95
N GLU A 259 -4.22 12.59 19.03
CA GLU A 259 -4.66 12.22 20.38
C GLU A 259 -6.20 12.33 20.47
N ALA A 260 -6.84 11.32 21.05
CA ALA A 260 -8.29 11.18 21.02
C ALA A 260 -9.02 12.36 21.69
N ARG A 261 -8.51 12.88 22.81
CA ARG A 261 -9.10 14.04 23.49
C ARG A 261 -8.94 15.32 22.69
N GLU A 262 -7.81 15.47 21.99
CA GLU A 262 -7.59 16.58 21.07
C GLU A 262 -8.61 16.55 19.92
N ALA A 263 -8.85 15.38 19.36
CA ALA A 263 -9.88 15.19 18.34
C ALA A 263 -11.29 15.54 18.86
N GLU A 264 -11.63 15.09 20.08
CA GLU A 264 -12.90 15.40 20.74
C GLU A 264 -13.06 16.91 20.99
N GLN A 265 -12.05 17.59 21.51
CA GLN A 265 -12.06 19.04 21.78
C GLN A 265 -12.29 19.86 20.50
N ARG A 266 -11.81 19.36 19.37
CA ARG A 266 -12.00 19.97 18.05
C ARG A 266 -13.33 19.60 17.38
N GLY A 267 -14.10 18.71 17.98
CA GLY A 267 -15.35 18.20 17.40
C GLY A 267 -15.14 17.34 16.16
N LEU A 268 -13.94 16.74 16.02
CA LEU A 268 -13.63 15.82 14.92
C LEU A 268 -14.23 14.45 15.21
N THR A 269 -14.76 13.81 14.17
CA THR A 269 -15.24 12.43 14.24
C THR A 269 -14.15 11.50 13.69
N PRO A 270 -13.43 10.75 14.53
CA PRO A 270 -12.39 9.86 14.05
C PRO A 270 -12.94 8.76 13.12
N LEU A 271 -12.16 8.36 12.16
CA LEU A 271 -12.48 7.24 11.26
C LEU A 271 -12.30 5.88 11.97
N GLY A 272 -11.37 5.83 12.90
CA GLY A 272 -11.01 4.64 13.66
C GLY A 272 -9.65 4.77 14.32
N ALA A 273 -9.07 3.67 14.76
CA ALA A 273 -7.77 3.63 15.44
C ALA A 273 -6.99 2.37 15.09
N LEU A 274 -5.66 2.47 15.03
CA LEU A 274 -4.78 1.31 14.99
C LEU A 274 -4.68 0.71 16.41
N ARG A 275 -5.16 -0.52 16.60
CA ARG A 275 -5.18 -1.22 17.90
C ARG A 275 -4.05 -2.21 18.09
N GLY A 276 -3.37 -2.55 17.00
CA GLY A 276 -2.22 -3.46 17.06
C GLY A 276 -1.44 -3.47 15.77
N PHE A 277 -0.16 -3.76 15.89
CA PHE A 277 0.75 -3.98 14.77
C PHE A 277 1.66 -5.16 15.07
N ALA A 278 1.79 -6.09 14.13
CA ALA A 278 2.66 -7.24 14.26
C ALA A 278 3.48 -7.45 12.99
N VAL A 279 4.71 -7.90 13.19
CA VAL A 279 5.62 -8.30 12.11
C VAL A 279 6.16 -9.70 12.38
N ALA A 280 6.51 -10.40 11.32
CA ALA A 280 7.08 -11.73 11.40
C ALA A 280 8.14 -11.93 10.31
N GLY A 281 9.21 -12.66 10.62
CA GLY A 281 10.16 -13.16 9.63
C GLY A 281 9.75 -14.55 9.12
N VAL A 282 10.03 -14.82 7.85
CA VAL A 282 9.88 -16.12 7.18
C VAL A 282 11.10 -16.32 6.27
N ALA A 283 11.24 -17.50 5.67
CA ALA A 283 12.31 -17.71 4.69
C ALA A 283 12.18 -16.72 3.52
N PRO A 284 13.28 -16.11 3.05
CA PRO A 284 13.23 -15.09 1.99
C PRO A 284 12.56 -15.57 0.71
N GLU A 285 12.79 -16.80 0.30
CA GLU A 285 12.16 -17.40 -0.90
C GLU A 285 10.65 -17.63 -0.75
N GLU A 286 10.16 -17.64 0.49
CA GLU A 286 8.74 -17.76 0.81
C GLU A 286 8.12 -16.45 1.33
N MET A 287 8.68 -15.30 0.99
CA MET A 287 8.20 -14.02 1.52
C MET A 287 6.68 -13.85 1.40
N GLY A 288 6.07 -14.45 0.38
CA GLY A 288 4.63 -14.40 0.13
C GLY A 288 3.77 -14.92 1.26
N ILE A 289 4.28 -15.85 2.09
CA ILE A 289 3.51 -16.41 3.22
C ILE A 289 3.58 -15.57 4.50
N GLY A 290 4.30 -14.45 4.49
CA GLY A 290 4.46 -13.58 5.65
C GLY A 290 3.18 -13.26 6.42
N PRO A 291 2.04 -12.96 5.76
CA PRO A 291 0.75 -12.75 6.42
C PRO A 291 0.27 -13.94 7.27
N VAL A 292 0.57 -15.18 6.86
CA VAL A 292 0.17 -16.41 7.60
C VAL A 292 0.80 -16.46 8.99
N VAL A 293 1.94 -15.80 9.19
CA VAL A 293 2.63 -15.75 10.50
C VAL A 293 2.32 -14.44 11.24
N ALA A 294 2.22 -13.32 10.51
CA ALA A 294 1.98 -12.01 11.12
C ALA A 294 0.55 -11.86 11.66
N ILE A 295 -0.47 -12.32 10.92
CA ILE A 295 -1.88 -12.19 11.28
C ILE A 295 -2.21 -12.95 12.58
N PRO A 296 -1.91 -14.26 12.74
CA PRO A 296 -2.16 -14.94 14.01
C PRO A 296 -1.49 -14.26 15.20
N ARG A 297 -0.22 -13.84 15.05
CA ARG A 297 0.50 -13.10 16.09
C ARG A 297 -0.20 -11.81 16.48
N LEU A 298 -0.78 -11.09 15.51
CA LEU A 298 -1.55 -9.88 15.75
C LEU A 298 -2.83 -10.18 16.54
N LEU A 299 -3.60 -11.15 16.07
CA LEU A 299 -4.91 -11.50 16.64
C LEU A 299 -4.77 -12.11 18.05
N ASP A 300 -3.79 -12.97 18.27
CA ASP A 300 -3.49 -13.54 19.59
C ASP A 300 -3.23 -12.44 20.65
N ARG A 301 -2.45 -11.41 20.28
CA ARG A 301 -2.17 -10.26 21.15
C ARG A 301 -3.41 -9.41 21.43
N ALA A 302 -4.34 -9.36 20.49
CA ALA A 302 -5.59 -8.63 20.63
C ALA A 302 -6.70 -9.44 21.31
N GLY A 303 -6.51 -10.74 21.51
CA GLY A 303 -7.54 -11.64 22.03
C GLY A 303 -8.69 -11.87 21.05
N LEU A 304 -8.41 -11.77 19.74
CA LEU A 304 -9.36 -11.92 18.65
C LEU A 304 -9.07 -13.17 17.82
N SER A 305 -10.07 -13.63 17.09
CA SER A 305 -9.98 -14.71 16.11
C SER A 305 -10.24 -14.21 14.68
N ILE A 306 -10.00 -15.05 13.68
CA ILE A 306 -10.29 -14.72 12.26
C ILE A 306 -11.78 -14.37 12.07
N THR A 307 -12.68 -15.05 12.81
CA THR A 307 -14.13 -14.83 12.68
C THR A 307 -14.61 -13.50 13.24
N ASP A 308 -13.84 -12.88 14.14
CA ASP A 308 -14.16 -11.57 14.74
C ASP A 308 -13.87 -10.41 13.79
N ILE A 309 -13.14 -10.66 12.71
CA ILE A 309 -12.74 -9.61 11.76
C ILE A 309 -13.79 -9.47 10.65
N ASP A 310 -14.30 -8.25 10.50
CA ASP A 310 -15.34 -7.92 9.54
C ASP A 310 -14.82 -7.66 8.14
N LEU A 311 -13.61 -7.04 8.03
CA LEU A 311 -12.98 -6.72 6.76
C LEU A 311 -11.48 -7.04 6.76
N TRP A 312 -11.01 -7.50 5.60
CA TRP A 312 -9.63 -7.84 5.35
C TRP A 312 -9.11 -7.11 4.11
N GLU A 313 -7.99 -6.44 4.27
CA GLU A 313 -7.17 -5.92 3.17
C GLU A 313 -5.82 -6.66 3.20
N ILE A 314 -5.64 -7.65 2.34
CA ILE A 314 -4.36 -8.33 2.16
C ILE A 314 -3.79 -7.91 0.80
N ASN A 315 -2.59 -7.36 0.82
CA ASN A 315 -1.96 -6.89 -0.42
C ASN A 315 -1.80 -8.03 -1.43
N GLU A 316 -2.27 -7.78 -2.64
CA GLU A 316 -2.23 -8.73 -3.76
C GLU A 316 -0.90 -8.59 -4.52
N ALA A 317 0.25 -8.82 -3.86
CA ALA A 317 1.52 -8.80 -4.58
C ALA A 317 1.50 -9.80 -5.74
N PHE A 318 0.95 -10.99 -5.49
CA PHE A 318 0.68 -12.05 -6.45
C PHE A 318 -0.57 -12.82 -6.05
N ALA A 319 -1.37 -13.27 -7.01
CA ALA A 319 -2.55 -14.09 -6.72
C ALA A 319 -2.17 -15.41 -5.99
N ALA A 320 -1.04 -16.01 -6.35
CA ALA A 320 -0.52 -17.23 -5.70
C ALA A 320 -0.35 -17.03 -4.19
N GLN A 321 0.31 -15.96 -3.80
CA GLN A 321 0.58 -15.62 -2.41
C GLN A 321 -0.69 -15.32 -1.64
N LEU A 322 -1.58 -14.53 -2.22
CA LEU A 322 -2.82 -14.14 -1.53
C LEU A 322 -3.75 -15.34 -1.32
N LEU A 323 -3.93 -16.18 -2.34
CA LEU A 323 -4.77 -17.38 -2.26
C LEU A 323 -4.28 -18.32 -1.16
N TYR A 324 -2.97 -18.57 -1.11
CA TYR A 324 -2.41 -19.38 -0.03
C TYR A 324 -2.68 -18.77 1.36
N CYS A 325 -2.47 -17.47 1.52
CA CYS A 325 -2.72 -16.79 2.81
C CYS A 325 -4.20 -16.87 3.20
N ARG A 326 -5.12 -16.58 2.27
CA ARG A 326 -6.57 -16.66 2.48
C ARG A 326 -6.98 -18.07 2.94
N ASP A 327 -6.60 -19.07 2.17
CA ASP A 327 -7.02 -20.46 2.39
C ASP A 327 -6.40 -21.04 3.67
N ARG A 328 -5.14 -20.75 3.92
CA ARG A 328 -4.41 -21.22 5.12
C ARG A 328 -4.96 -20.61 6.42
N LEU A 329 -5.43 -19.38 6.37
CA LEU A 329 -6.01 -18.68 7.52
C LEU A 329 -7.52 -18.87 7.63
N GLY A 330 -8.19 -19.38 6.60
CA GLY A 330 -9.64 -19.53 6.56
C GLY A 330 -10.37 -18.17 6.46
N ILE A 331 -9.78 -17.19 5.77
CA ILE A 331 -10.39 -15.87 5.61
C ILE A 331 -11.52 -15.96 4.59
N PRO A 332 -12.75 -15.50 4.94
CA PRO A 332 -13.89 -15.49 4.01
C PRO A 332 -13.66 -14.57 2.82
N ASP A 333 -13.87 -15.07 1.60
CA ASP A 333 -13.62 -14.32 0.37
C ASP A 333 -14.48 -13.05 0.26
N GLU A 334 -15.71 -13.10 0.77
CA GLU A 334 -16.66 -11.98 0.79
C GLU A 334 -16.25 -10.83 1.72
N ARG A 335 -15.28 -11.06 2.62
CA ARG A 335 -14.71 -10.05 3.51
C ARG A 335 -13.32 -9.57 3.07
N LEU A 336 -12.74 -10.21 2.05
CA LEU A 336 -11.36 -9.99 1.61
C LEU A 336 -11.31 -9.09 0.37
N ASN A 337 -10.56 -7.99 0.43
CA ASN A 337 -10.30 -7.08 -0.70
C ASN A 337 -11.58 -6.77 -1.49
N VAL A 338 -12.61 -6.37 -0.77
CA VAL A 338 -14.00 -6.28 -1.30
C VAL A 338 -14.16 -5.33 -2.48
N ASN A 339 -13.25 -4.38 -2.65
CA ASN A 339 -13.20 -3.42 -3.75
C ASN A 339 -11.98 -3.65 -4.68
N GLY A 340 -11.42 -4.88 -4.66
CA GLY A 340 -10.23 -5.23 -5.40
C GLY A 340 -8.94 -4.82 -4.67
N GLY A 341 -7.79 -5.07 -5.29
CA GLY A 341 -6.49 -4.84 -4.66
C GLY A 341 -5.37 -4.61 -5.68
N ALA A 342 -4.13 -4.88 -5.30
CA ALA A 342 -2.93 -4.49 -6.03
C ALA A 342 -2.83 -5.06 -7.46
N ILE A 343 -3.47 -6.18 -7.77
CA ILE A 343 -3.52 -6.74 -9.12
C ILE A 343 -4.27 -5.80 -10.07
N SER A 344 -5.33 -5.17 -9.57
CA SER A 344 -6.22 -4.31 -10.36
C SER A 344 -6.01 -2.81 -10.10
N ILE A 345 -5.64 -2.42 -8.88
CA ILE A 345 -5.42 -1.01 -8.50
C ILE A 345 -3.97 -0.59 -8.73
N GLY A 346 -3.00 -1.50 -8.49
CA GLY A 346 -1.57 -1.22 -8.53
C GLY A 346 -0.90 -1.32 -7.16
N HIS A 347 0.44 -1.41 -7.16
CA HIS A 347 1.24 -1.62 -5.95
C HIS A 347 2.43 -0.65 -5.87
N PRO A 348 2.21 0.63 -5.53
CA PRO A 348 3.30 1.48 -5.09
C PRO A 348 3.74 1.00 -3.70
N TYR A 349 4.93 0.42 -3.58
CA TYR A 349 5.32 -0.38 -2.40
C TYR A 349 5.09 0.33 -1.07
N GLY A 350 5.74 1.47 -0.86
CA GLY A 350 5.61 2.23 0.39
C GLY A 350 4.22 2.82 0.64
N MET A 351 3.47 3.12 -0.42
CA MET A 351 2.10 3.64 -0.32
C MET A 351 1.10 2.58 0.13
N SER A 352 1.25 1.33 -0.31
CA SER A 352 0.17 0.33 -0.27
C SER A 352 -0.41 0.12 1.12
N GLY A 353 0.43 0.05 2.16
CA GLY A 353 -0.06 -0.12 3.54
C GLY A 353 -0.89 1.07 4.05
N ALA A 354 -0.49 2.29 3.69
CA ALA A 354 -1.24 3.50 4.05
C ALA A 354 -2.55 3.62 3.26
N ARG A 355 -2.53 3.27 1.95
CA ARG A 355 -3.74 3.19 1.11
C ARG A 355 -4.75 2.22 1.69
N MET A 356 -4.31 0.99 1.99
CA MET A 356 -5.18 -0.05 2.51
C MET A 356 -5.76 0.31 3.88
N ALA A 357 -4.97 0.98 4.74
CA ALA A 357 -5.45 1.48 6.04
C ALA A 357 -6.51 2.57 5.88
N GLY A 358 -6.30 3.53 4.99
CA GLY A 358 -7.32 4.54 4.67
C GLY A 358 -8.59 3.92 4.11
N HIS A 359 -8.44 3.00 3.15
CA HIS A 359 -9.57 2.32 2.50
C HIS A 359 -10.40 1.50 3.48
N ILE A 360 -9.75 0.66 4.32
CA ILE A 360 -10.48 -0.22 5.24
C ILE A 360 -11.29 0.57 6.29
N LEU A 361 -10.81 1.75 6.68
CA LEU A 361 -11.53 2.64 7.59
C LEU A 361 -12.79 3.23 6.91
N LEU A 362 -12.67 3.72 5.68
CA LEU A 362 -13.79 4.32 4.95
C LEU A 362 -14.81 3.26 4.53
N GLU A 363 -14.35 2.15 3.98
CA GLU A 363 -15.22 1.06 3.55
C GLU A 363 -15.89 0.36 4.75
N GLY A 364 -15.15 0.19 5.84
CA GLY A 364 -15.69 -0.39 7.05
C GLY A 364 -16.80 0.45 7.65
N ARG A 365 -16.67 1.77 7.65
CA ARG A 365 -17.78 2.67 8.06
C ARG A 365 -19.01 2.51 7.18
N ARG A 366 -18.84 2.42 5.86
CA ARG A 366 -19.95 2.18 4.92
C ARG A 366 -20.69 0.87 5.21
N ARG A 367 -19.97 -0.16 5.69
CA ARG A 367 -20.51 -1.48 5.99
C ARG A 367 -20.93 -1.69 7.45
N GLY A 368 -20.68 -0.72 8.33
CA GLY A 368 -20.89 -0.88 9.77
C GLY A 368 -19.97 -1.93 10.40
N ALA A 369 -18.80 -2.11 9.83
CA ALA A 369 -17.76 -3.01 10.35
C ALA A 369 -17.12 -2.39 11.59
N LYS A 370 -16.71 -3.24 12.54
CA LYS A 370 -15.97 -2.85 13.75
C LYS A 370 -14.49 -3.13 13.64
N TRP A 371 -14.13 -4.28 13.10
CA TRP A 371 -12.74 -4.72 13.04
C TRP A 371 -12.27 -4.92 11.61
N GLY A 372 -11.15 -4.29 11.27
CA GLY A 372 -10.47 -4.47 10.01
C GLY A 372 -9.02 -4.88 10.19
N VAL A 373 -8.50 -5.74 9.33
CA VAL A 373 -7.08 -6.11 9.30
C VAL A 373 -6.47 -5.78 7.96
N VAL A 374 -5.37 -5.03 7.99
CA VAL A 374 -4.50 -4.78 6.84
C VAL A 374 -3.25 -5.63 6.97
N SER A 375 -2.92 -6.40 5.95
CA SER A 375 -1.72 -7.24 5.98
C SER A 375 -1.02 -7.31 4.62
N MET A 376 0.27 -7.65 4.64
CA MET A 376 1.06 -7.81 3.43
C MET A 376 2.28 -8.68 3.64
N CYS A 377 2.69 -9.34 2.57
CA CYS A 377 4.01 -9.93 2.45
C CYS A 377 5.05 -8.82 2.23
N VAL A 378 6.27 -9.04 2.67
CA VAL A 378 7.33 -8.03 2.70
C VAL A 378 8.63 -8.63 2.17
N GLY A 379 9.26 -7.95 1.25
CA GLY A 379 10.53 -8.37 0.65
C GLY A 379 11.59 -8.71 1.70
N GLY A 380 12.46 -9.67 1.36
CA GLY A 380 13.48 -10.20 2.28
C GLY A 380 12.95 -11.24 3.27
N GLY A 381 11.73 -11.77 3.07
CA GLY A 381 11.16 -12.83 3.90
C GLY A 381 10.50 -12.32 5.18
N GLN A 382 9.48 -11.45 5.06
CA GLN A 382 8.77 -10.91 6.20
C GLN A 382 7.26 -10.83 5.92
N GLY A 383 6.47 -10.64 6.98
CA GLY A 383 5.05 -10.26 6.94
C GLY A 383 4.76 -9.15 7.94
N ALA A 384 3.77 -8.34 7.63
CA ALA A 384 3.26 -7.32 8.53
C ALA A 384 1.72 -7.35 8.56
N ALA A 385 1.14 -7.04 9.72
CA ALA A 385 -0.30 -6.94 9.91
C ALA A 385 -0.65 -5.84 10.91
N GLY A 386 -1.67 -5.05 10.60
CA GLY A 386 -2.25 -4.01 11.46
C GLY A 386 -3.73 -4.28 11.72
N LEU A 387 -4.15 -4.16 12.98
CA LEU A 387 -5.54 -4.27 13.41
C LEU A 387 -6.12 -2.88 13.57
N PHE A 388 -7.22 -2.61 12.92
CA PHE A 388 -7.94 -1.35 12.99
C PHE A 388 -9.32 -1.55 13.65
N GLU A 389 -9.61 -0.71 14.64
CA GLU A 389 -10.97 -0.51 15.12
C GLU A 389 -11.59 0.62 14.31
N ILE A 390 -12.79 0.41 13.78
CA ILE A 390 -13.52 1.31 12.89
C ILE A 390 -14.66 1.94 13.71
N PHE A 391 -14.83 3.27 13.59
CA PHE A 391 -15.81 4.04 14.39
C PHE A 391 -16.97 4.54 13.56
#